data_ae35362bd557f375058aecd1bbc0fc29
#
_entry.id   ae35362bd557f375058aecd1bbc0fc29
#
_cell.length_a   1.000
_cell.length_b   1.000
_cell.length_c   1.000
_cell.angle_alpha   90.00
_cell.angle_beta   90.00
_cell.angle_gamma   90.00
#
_symmetry.space_group_name_H-M   'P 1'
#
loop_
_entity.id
_entity.type
_entity.pdbx_description
1 polymer ?
#
loop_
_entity_poly.entity_id
_entity_poly.type
_entity_poly.pdbx_seq_one_letter_code
_entity_poly.pdbx_strand_id
1 'polypeptide(L)'
;MDKKVLFEVCCGCLEDAINAKKGGADRIELNSALFLGGLTPGVGLLKEVKKHINIPVMCMVRPREGGFCYTEFDYKTILAETEALLESGADGIVFGFLTDEGEVDVKRSKELIDLIKNKNEKAEIIFHRAFDLIPDVYKALDVLISLGVNRILTSGKKASAFEGRDCIKNLVKYGGNKIEILPGGGINKNNAKELIDYTGVNAVHASARSERLDKSGLLNPEIFFGGKIDGKWNPEHIYKVTNENLVSEVVKAIE
;
A
#
# COMPACT_ATOMS: atom_id res chain seq x y z
N MET A 1 -17.90 14.83 18.03
CA MET A 1 -17.51 13.41 17.98
C MET A 1 -16.17 13.37 17.26
N ASP A 2 -15.13 12.94 17.94
CA ASP A 2 -13.82 12.80 17.31
C ASP A 2 -13.95 11.74 16.20
N LYS A 3 -13.48 12.08 15.00
CA LYS A 3 -13.55 11.18 13.86
C LYS A 3 -12.59 10.03 14.09
N LYS A 4 -13.07 8.78 14.09
CA LYS A 4 -12.21 7.61 14.23
C LYS A 4 -11.13 7.63 13.16
N VAL A 5 -9.86 7.51 13.57
CA VAL A 5 -8.73 7.32 12.65
C VAL A 5 -8.71 5.88 12.16
N LEU A 6 -8.57 5.65 10.86
CA LEU A 6 -8.54 4.32 10.26
C LEU A 6 -7.12 3.77 10.22
N PHE A 7 -6.98 2.47 10.46
CA PHE A 7 -5.71 1.76 10.31
C PHE A 7 -5.75 0.78 9.14
N GLU A 8 -4.90 1.03 8.14
CA GLU A 8 -4.70 0.15 6.99
C GLU A 8 -3.42 -0.65 7.17
N VAL A 9 -3.51 -1.99 7.01
CA VAL A 9 -2.37 -2.88 7.15
C VAL A 9 -1.96 -3.47 5.79
N CYS A 10 -0.67 -3.35 5.47
CA CYS A 10 -0.06 -3.93 4.28
C CYS A 10 0.21 -5.43 4.50
N CYS A 11 -0.43 -6.29 3.71
CA CYS A 11 -0.42 -7.74 3.83
C CYS A 11 0.17 -8.40 2.58
N GLY A 12 0.98 -9.45 2.74
CA GLY A 12 1.60 -10.21 1.66
C GLY A 12 1.14 -11.66 1.55
N CYS A 13 0.31 -12.14 2.48
CA CYS A 13 -0.21 -13.51 2.50
C CYS A 13 -1.55 -13.58 3.27
N LEU A 14 -2.21 -14.75 3.23
CA LEU A 14 -3.47 -14.97 3.94
C LEU A 14 -3.33 -14.81 5.46
N GLU A 15 -2.24 -15.30 6.04
CA GLU A 15 -1.99 -15.17 7.48
C GLU A 15 -1.85 -13.70 7.89
N ASP A 16 -1.17 -12.87 7.07
CA ASP A 16 -1.08 -11.44 7.31
C ASP A 16 -2.47 -10.79 7.39
N ALA A 17 -3.36 -11.10 6.44
CA ALA A 17 -4.72 -10.57 6.40
C ALA A 17 -5.55 -10.98 7.62
N ILE A 18 -5.45 -12.24 8.06
CA ILE A 18 -6.13 -12.74 9.26
C ILE A 18 -5.60 -12.03 10.51
N ASN A 19 -4.27 -11.92 10.66
CA ASN A 19 -3.65 -11.26 11.81
C ASN A 19 -3.95 -9.75 11.84
N ALA A 20 -3.96 -9.09 10.68
CA ALA A 20 -4.37 -7.69 10.56
C ALA A 20 -5.81 -7.48 11.06
N LYS A 21 -6.76 -8.32 10.58
CA LYS A 21 -8.16 -8.26 11.03
C LYS A 21 -8.32 -8.54 12.52
N LYS A 22 -7.65 -9.57 13.05
CA LYS A 22 -7.69 -9.90 14.49
C LYS A 22 -7.11 -8.78 15.36
N GLY A 23 -6.05 -8.13 14.91
CA GLY A 23 -5.42 -7.00 15.59
C GLY A 23 -6.23 -5.70 15.54
N GLY A 24 -7.33 -5.65 14.77
CA GLY A 24 -8.23 -4.51 14.71
C GLY A 24 -8.02 -3.57 13.53
N ALA A 25 -7.34 -4.00 12.47
CA ALA A 25 -7.24 -3.23 11.24
C ALA A 25 -8.63 -2.95 10.65
N ASP A 26 -8.83 -1.73 10.13
CA ASP A 26 -10.08 -1.31 9.48
C ASP A 26 -10.16 -1.72 8.01
N ARG A 27 -9.00 -1.84 7.32
CA ARG A 27 -8.85 -2.31 5.95
C ARG A 27 -7.45 -2.86 5.73
N ILE A 28 -7.24 -3.59 4.64
CA ILE A 28 -5.92 -4.07 4.25
C ILE A 28 -5.57 -3.64 2.82
N GLU A 29 -4.25 -3.49 2.57
CA GLU A 29 -3.69 -3.47 1.24
C GLU A 29 -3.05 -4.83 0.97
N LEU A 30 -3.58 -5.58 -0.01
CA LEU A 30 -3.11 -6.91 -0.35
C LEU A 30 -2.07 -6.84 -1.47
N ASN A 31 -0.92 -7.44 -1.22
CA ASN A 31 0.24 -7.48 -2.08
C ASN A 31 0.76 -8.90 -2.23
N SER A 32 1.78 -9.06 -3.04
CA SER A 32 2.80 -10.11 -2.96
C SER A 32 4.18 -9.47 -2.83
N ALA A 33 5.21 -10.25 -2.57
CA ALA A 33 6.61 -9.82 -2.58
C ALA A 33 6.88 -8.47 -1.88
N LEU A 34 6.42 -8.31 -0.64
CA LEU A 34 6.54 -7.06 0.13
C LEU A 34 7.99 -6.60 0.30
N PHE A 35 8.97 -7.51 0.25
CA PHE A 35 10.40 -7.18 0.28
C PHE A 35 10.87 -6.42 -0.97
N LEU A 36 10.12 -6.50 -2.10
CA LEU A 36 10.30 -5.70 -3.32
C LEU A 36 9.45 -4.41 -3.33
N GLY A 37 8.83 -4.08 -2.21
CA GLY A 37 7.94 -2.92 -2.08
C GLY A 37 6.48 -3.20 -2.45
N GLY A 38 6.08 -4.47 -2.56
CA GLY A 38 4.75 -4.91 -2.93
C GLY A 38 4.56 -5.04 -4.45
N LEU A 39 4.11 -6.21 -4.88
CA LEU A 39 3.72 -6.53 -6.26
C LEU A 39 2.27 -7.01 -6.28
N THR A 40 1.71 -7.21 -7.48
CA THR A 40 0.34 -7.71 -7.66
C THR A 40 0.13 -9.03 -6.91
N PRO A 41 -0.91 -9.17 -6.07
CA PRO A 41 -1.24 -10.43 -5.41
C PRO A 41 -1.89 -11.40 -6.40
N GLY A 42 -1.67 -12.69 -6.19
CA GLY A 42 -2.39 -13.70 -6.97
C GLY A 42 -3.90 -13.68 -6.68
N VAL A 43 -4.73 -13.88 -7.73
CA VAL A 43 -6.20 -13.98 -7.62
C VAL A 43 -6.63 -15.06 -6.62
N GLY A 44 -5.91 -16.19 -6.55
CA GLY A 44 -6.17 -17.25 -5.56
C GLY A 44 -6.01 -16.76 -4.13
N LEU A 45 -4.97 -15.95 -3.86
CA LEU A 45 -4.76 -15.33 -2.55
C LEU A 45 -5.91 -14.39 -2.19
N LEU A 46 -6.33 -13.51 -3.11
CA LEU A 46 -7.45 -12.61 -2.87
C LEU A 46 -8.74 -13.39 -2.53
N LYS A 47 -9.07 -14.43 -3.30
CA LYS A 47 -10.25 -15.27 -3.05
C LYS A 47 -10.21 -15.92 -1.66
N GLU A 48 -9.06 -16.42 -1.22
CA GLU A 48 -8.92 -16.97 0.13
C GLU A 48 -9.04 -15.89 1.20
N VAL A 49 -8.41 -14.73 1.02
CA VAL A 49 -8.53 -13.60 1.95
C VAL A 49 -10.01 -13.19 2.11
N LYS A 50 -10.75 -13.01 1.03
CA LYS A 50 -12.19 -12.63 1.07
C LYS A 50 -13.09 -13.66 1.76
N LYS A 51 -12.69 -14.93 1.85
CA LYS A 51 -13.41 -15.95 2.63
C LYS A 51 -13.19 -15.81 4.15
N HIS A 52 -12.03 -15.29 4.56
CA HIS A 52 -11.60 -15.31 5.96
C HIS A 52 -11.74 -13.96 6.67
N ILE A 53 -11.80 -12.84 5.94
CA ILE A 53 -11.97 -11.52 6.53
C ILE A 53 -13.13 -10.76 5.88
N ASN A 54 -13.74 -9.87 6.66
CA ASN A 54 -14.91 -9.07 6.25
C ASN A 54 -14.62 -7.55 6.26
N ILE A 55 -13.34 -7.16 6.21
CA ILE A 55 -12.92 -5.77 6.05
C ILE A 55 -12.51 -5.51 4.61
N PRO A 56 -12.52 -4.24 4.15
CA PRO A 56 -12.15 -3.90 2.78
C PRO A 56 -10.72 -4.35 2.42
N VAL A 57 -10.55 -4.84 1.18
CA VAL A 57 -9.30 -5.34 0.61
C VAL A 57 -8.94 -4.52 -0.62
N MET A 58 -7.90 -3.67 -0.48
CA MET A 58 -7.32 -2.92 -1.59
C MET A 58 -6.22 -3.77 -2.22
N CYS A 59 -6.27 -4.02 -3.52
CA CYS A 59 -5.28 -4.87 -4.20
C CYS A 59 -4.26 -4.02 -4.96
N MET A 60 -2.97 -4.30 -4.74
CA MET A 60 -1.89 -3.72 -5.52
C MET A 60 -1.92 -4.23 -6.96
N VAL A 61 -1.72 -3.33 -7.93
CA VAL A 61 -1.43 -3.70 -9.33
C VAL A 61 -0.07 -3.11 -9.74
N ARG A 62 0.95 -3.91 -9.56
CA ARG A 62 2.35 -3.60 -9.84
C ARG A 62 3.05 -4.85 -10.31
N PRO A 63 3.33 -5.00 -11.63
CA PRO A 63 3.79 -6.26 -12.22
C PRO A 63 5.26 -6.59 -11.92
N ARG A 64 6.07 -5.60 -11.55
CA ARG A 64 7.52 -5.74 -11.29
C ARG A 64 8.02 -4.74 -10.26
N GLU A 65 9.21 -4.99 -9.75
CA GLU A 65 9.99 -4.04 -8.95
C GLU A 65 10.54 -2.88 -9.78
N GLY A 66 11.24 -1.96 -9.13
CA GLY A 66 11.82 -0.75 -9.73
C GLY A 66 10.83 0.40 -9.79
N GLY A 67 11.07 1.32 -10.72
CA GLY A 67 10.29 2.53 -10.91
C GLY A 67 8.91 2.28 -11.53
N PHE A 68 8.18 3.35 -11.78
CA PHE A 68 6.75 3.33 -12.14
C PHE A 68 6.48 3.85 -13.57
N CYS A 69 7.51 4.02 -14.38
CA CYS A 69 7.41 4.22 -15.81
C CYS A 69 7.40 2.84 -16.48
N TYR A 70 6.24 2.40 -16.92
CA TYR A 70 6.00 1.04 -17.39
C TYR A 70 6.08 0.93 -18.91
N THR A 71 6.59 -0.22 -19.38
CA THR A 71 6.50 -0.58 -20.79
C THR A 71 5.05 -0.83 -21.22
N GLU A 72 4.80 -0.95 -22.50
CA GLU A 72 3.47 -1.32 -23.01
C GLU A 72 3.04 -2.73 -22.58
N PHE A 73 4.02 -3.64 -22.40
CA PHE A 73 3.75 -5.00 -21.91
C PHE A 73 3.38 -5.01 -20.42
N ASP A 74 4.10 -4.24 -19.60
CA ASP A 74 3.76 -4.05 -18.18
C ASP A 74 2.34 -3.48 -18.04
N TYR A 75 2.02 -2.47 -18.86
CA TYR A 75 0.73 -1.80 -18.82
C TYR A 75 -0.43 -2.75 -19.18
N LYS A 76 -0.27 -3.56 -20.25
CA LYS A 76 -1.26 -4.58 -20.60
C LYS A 76 -1.44 -5.61 -19.49
N THR A 77 -0.37 -6.00 -18.82
CA THR A 77 -0.42 -6.90 -17.66
C THR A 77 -1.23 -6.28 -16.53
N ILE A 78 -0.97 -5.00 -16.20
CA ILE A 78 -1.71 -4.27 -15.16
C ILE A 78 -3.21 -4.22 -15.45
N LEU A 79 -3.62 -3.95 -16.69
CA LEU A 79 -5.04 -3.93 -17.06
C LEU A 79 -5.70 -5.29 -16.85
N ALA A 80 -5.06 -6.37 -17.29
CA ALA A 80 -5.58 -7.74 -17.16
C ALA A 80 -5.65 -8.17 -15.68
N GLU A 81 -4.63 -7.88 -14.87
CA GLU A 81 -4.61 -8.14 -13.43
C GLU A 81 -5.69 -7.34 -12.70
N THR A 82 -5.88 -6.06 -13.05
CA THR A 82 -6.93 -5.21 -12.48
C THR A 82 -8.31 -5.82 -12.70
N GLU A 83 -8.62 -6.22 -13.94
CA GLU A 83 -9.89 -6.85 -14.28
C GLU A 83 -10.11 -8.14 -13.46
N ALA A 84 -9.12 -9.04 -13.44
CA ALA A 84 -9.20 -10.30 -12.72
C ALA A 84 -9.37 -10.13 -11.20
N LEU A 85 -8.70 -9.14 -10.60
CA LEU A 85 -8.82 -8.82 -9.17
C LEU A 85 -10.20 -8.26 -8.83
N LEU A 86 -10.73 -7.33 -9.63
CA LEU A 86 -12.08 -6.78 -9.43
C LEU A 86 -13.16 -7.85 -9.56
N GLU A 87 -13.08 -8.72 -10.57
CA GLU A 87 -13.98 -9.87 -10.74
C GLU A 87 -13.88 -10.88 -9.59
N SER A 88 -12.74 -10.90 -8.89
CA SER A 88 -12.53 -11.76 -7.73
C SER A 88 -12.86 -11.11 -6.38
N GLY A 89 -13.43 -9.89 -6.39
CA GLY A 89 -13.99 -9.23 -5.22
C GLY A 89 -13.04 -8.25 -4.52
N ALA A 90 -12.05 -7.68 -5.22
CA ALA A 90 -11.29 -6.56 -4.70
C ALA A 90 -12.20 -5.35 -4.43
N ASP A 91 -12.06 -4.71 -3.26
CA ASP A 91 -12.84 -3.52 -2.89
C ASP A 91 -12.20 -2.22 -3.41
N GLY A 92 -10.96 -2.29 -3.86
CA GLY A 92 -10.24 -1.19 -4.49
C GLY A 92 -8.94 -1.63 -5.14
N ILE A 93 -8.38 -0.74 -5.95
CA ILE A 93 -7.14 -0.97 -6.69
C ILE A 93 -6.10 0.09 -6.31
N VAL A 94 -4.89 -0.39 -6.04
CA VAL A 94 -3.72 0.43 -5.69
C VAL A 94 -2.76 0.42 -6.85
N PHE A 95 -2.47 1.58 -7.43
CA PHE A 95 -1.62 1.71 -8.61
C PHE A 95 -0.79 3.00 -8.59
N GLY A 96 0.08 3.19 -9.58
CA GLY A 96 0.78 4.45 -9.82
C GLY A 96 1.60 4.39 -11.09
N PHE A 97 1.30 5.28 -12.03
CA PHE A 97 1.98 5.42 -13.31
C PHE A 97 2.70 6.76 -13.38
N LEU A 98 3.99 6.71 -13.73
CA LEU A 98 4.78 7.91 -13.97
C LEU A 98 5.30 7.91 -15.41
N THR A 99 5.51 9.11 -15.94
CA THR A 99 6.28 9.32 -17.19
C THR A 99 7.78 9.26 -16.91
N ASP A 100 8.59 9.31 -17.96
CA ASP A 100 10.06 9.39 -17.83
C ASP A 100 10.53 10.65 -17.09
N GLU A 101 9.73 11.72 -17.13
CA GLU A 101 9.96 12.97 -16.40
C GLU A 101 9.52 12.89 -14.94
N GLY A 102 8.97 11.77 -14.50
CA GLY A 102 8.47 11.56 -13.13
C GLY A 102 7.14 12.24 -12.86
N GLU A 103 6.40 12.69 -13.87
CA GLU A 103 5.04 13.20 -13.72
C GLU A 103 4.02 12.06 -13.75
N VAL A 104 2.78 12.32 -13.27
CA VAL A 104 1.69 11.34 -13.41
C VAL A 104 1.41 11.07 -14.89
N ASP A 105 1.46 9.80 -15.32
CA ASP A 105 0.95 9.42 -16.65
C ASP A 105 -0.58 9.49 -16.65
N VAL A 106 -1.07 10.67 -17.02
CA VAL A 106 -2.50 11.02 -17.00
C VAL A 106 -3.31 10.09 -17.90
N LYS A 107 -2.77 9.77 -19.10
CA LYS A 107 -3.48 8.96 -20.08
C LYS A 107 -3.71 7.54 -19.54
N ARG A 108 -2.65 6.85 -19.13
CA ARG A 108 -2.75 5.48 -18.60
C ARG A 108 -3.50 5.43 -17.27
N SER A 109 -3.33 6.44 -16.42
CA SER A 109 -4.09 6.54 -15.16
C SER A 109 -5.59 6.67 -15.44
N LYS A 110 -6.00 7.52 -16.38
CA LYS A 110 -7.40 7.67 -16.74
C LYS A 110 -7.99 6.37 -17.32
N GLU A 111 -7.30 5.72 -18.25
CA GLU A 111 -7.74 4.47 -18.86
C GLU A 111 -7.95 3.37 -17.81
N LEU A 112 -7.02 3.24 -16.83
CA LEU A 112 -7.17 2.29 -15.73
C LEU A 112 -8.34 2.64 -14.81
N ILE A 113 -8.50 3.91 -14.46
CA ILE A 113 -9.62 4.40 -13.64
C ILE A 113 -10.95 4.13 -14.31
N ASP A 114 -11.07 4.41 -15.61
CA ASP A 114 -12.26 4.12 -16.39
C ASP A 114 -12.58 2.61 -16.40
N LEU A 115 -11.56 1.74 -16.55
CA LEU A 115 -11.71 0.28 -16.42
C LEU A 115 -12.25 -0.11 -15.04
N ILE A 116 -11.65 0.41 -13.96
CA ILE A 116 -12.07 0.11 -12.58
C ILE A 116 -13.54 0.51 -12.38
N LYS A 117 -13.92 1.72 -12.75
CA LYS A 117 -15.27 2.24 -12.57
C LYS A 117 -16.31 1.50 -13.41
N ASN A 118 -15.96 1.09 -14.62
CA ASN A 118 -16.83 0.27 -15.47
C ASN A 118 -17.07 -1.13 -14.91
N LYS A 119 -16.08 -1.74 -14.24
CA LYS A 119 -16.21 -3.06 -13.62
C LYS A 119 -16.88 -3.00 -12.25
N ASN A 120 -16.54 -2.00 -11.46
CA ASN A 120 -17.11 -1.79 -10.12
C ASN A 120 -17.09 -0.30 -9.77
N GLU A 121 -18.23 0.38 -9.93
CA GLU A 121 -18.35 1.82 -9.63
C GLU A 121 -17.98 2.17 -8.18
N LYS A 122 -18.18 1.22 -7.25
CA LYS A 122 -17.89 1.39 -5.81
C LYS A 122 -16.44 1.12 -5.44
N ALA A 123 -15.64 0.54 -6.34
CA ALA A 123 -14.24 0.25 -6.06
C ALA A 123 -13.46 1.54 -5.77
N GLU A 124 -12.67 1.51 -4.70
CA GLU A 124 -11.78 2.61 -4.36
C GLU A 124 -10.55 2.64 -5.27
N ILE A 125 -10.06 3.82 -5.55
CA ILE A 125 -8.93 4.10 -6.42
C ILE A 125 -7.83 4.76 -5.60
N ILE A 126 -6.70 4.08 -5.47
CA ILE A 126 -5.60 4.50 -4.61
C ILE A 126 -4.34 4.70 -5.46
N PHE A 127 -3.71 5.87 -5.36
CA PHE A 127 -2.39 6.11 -5.95
C PHE A 127 -1.32 5.86 -4.92
N HIS A 128 -0.45 4.88 -5.18
CA HIS A 128 0.56 4.44 -4.21
C HIS A 128 1.78 5.36 -4.12
N ARG A 129 2.84 4.92 -3.44
CA ARG A 129 4.07 5.68 -3.18
C ARG A 129 4.89 6.10 -4.43
N ALA A 130 4.46 5.80 -5.65
CA ALA A 130 4.96 6.49 -6.84
C ALA A 130 4.87 8.02 -6.68
N PHE A 131 3.88 8.47 -5.90
CA PHE A 131 3.70 9.88 -5.54
C PHE A 131 4.94 10.50 -4.89
N ASP A 132 5.70 9.72 -4.10
CA ASP A 132 6.90 10.19 -3.42
C ASP A 132 8.06 10.52 -4.38
N LEU A 133 8.03 10.04 -5.64
CA LEU A 133 9.03 10.33 -6.67
C LEU A 133 8.70 11.55 -7.51
N ILE A 134 7.47 12.04 -7.46
CA ILE A 134 7.00 13.15 -8.32
C ILE A 134 7.67 14.47 -7.91
N PRO A 135 8.22 15.24 -8.86
CA PRO A 135 8.87 16.53 -8.55
C PRO A 135 7.93 17.54 -7.91
N ASP A 136 6.78 17.83 -8.54
CA ASP A 136 5.76 18.77 -8.07
C ASP A 136 4.52 18.02 -7.55
N VAL A 137 4.47 17.86 -6.22
CA VAL A 137 3.39 17.12 -5.54
C VAL A 137 2.05 17.83 -5.57
N TYR A 138 2.01 19.17 -5.69
CA TYR A 138 0.75 19.93 -5.74
C TYR A 138 0.10 19.80 -7.11
N LYS A 139 0.88 19.96 -8.18
CA LYS A 139 0.42 19.69 -9.56
C LYS A 139 -0.09 18.24 -9.69
N ALA A 140 0.64 17.27 -9.14
CA ALA A 140 0.23 15.88 -9.15
C ALA A 140 -1.07 15.66 -8.37
N LEU A 141 -1.21 16.29 -7.21
CA LEU A 141 -2.42 16.19 -6.38
C LEU A 141 -3.65 16.72 -7.14
N ASP A 142 -3.54 17.88 -7.80
CA ASP A 142 -4.63 18.44 -8.64
C ASP A 142 -5.02 17.47 -9.78
N VAL A 143 -4.03 16.87 -10.45
CA VAL A 143 -4.26 15.87 -11.50
C VAL A 143 -5.01 14.66 -10.93
N LEU A 144 -4.53 14.08 -9.83
CA LEU A 144 -5.13 12.87 -9.22
C LEU A 144 -6.55 13.15 -8.70
N ILE A 145 -6.80 14.31 -8.12
CA ILE A 145 -8.15 14.76 -7.74
C ILE A 145 -9.04 14.85 -8.97
N SER A 146 -8.57 15.45 -10.07
CA SER A 146 -9.36 15.60 -11.30
C SER A 146 -9.70 14.27 -11.96
N LEU A 147 -8.85 13.24 -11.78
CA LEU A 147 -9.07 11.88 -12.24
C LEU A 147 -10.01 11.06 -11.32
N GLY A 148 -10.40 11.60 -10.16
CA GLY A 148 -11.28 10.92 -9.22
C GLY A 148 -10.59 9.86 -8.36
N VAL A 149 -9.28 9.99 -8.10
CA VAL A 149 -8.54 9.17 -7.14
C VAL A 149 -9.07 9.45 -5.74
N ASN A 150 -9.38 8.39 -4.99
CA ASN A 150 -9.93 8.50 -3.63
C ASN A 150 -8.85 8.77 -2.58
N ARG A 151 -7.64 8.22 -2.78
CA ARG A 151 -6.58 8.23 -1.76
C ARG A 151 -5.19 8.22 -2.37
N ILE A 152 -4.26 8.90 -1.70
CA ILE A 152 -2.81 8.85 -2.02
C ILE A 152 -2.06 8.28 -0.83
N LEU A 153 -1.29 7.21 -1.06
CA LEU A 153 -0.33 6.67 -0.10
C LEU A 153 1.02 7.37 -0.30
N THR A 154 1.54 7.99 0.76
CA THR A 154 2.80 8.76 0.69
C THR A 154 3.59 8.71 1.98
N SER A 155 4.90 8.83 1.89
CA SER A 155 5.78 9.12 3.04
C SER A 155 6.19 10.60 3.11
N GLY A 156 5.53 11.47 2.33
CA GLY A 156 5.88 12.90 2.27
C GLY A 156 7.24 13.15 1.62
N LYS A 157 7.62 12.31 0.63
CA LYS A 157 8.90 12.41 -0.12
C LYS A 157 10.14 12.18 0.74
N LYS A 158 10.02 11.46 1.84
CA LYS A 158 11.11 11.09 2.75
C LYS A 158 11.19 9.58 2.93
N ALA A 159 12.26 9.11 3.57
CA ALA A 159 12.42 7.69 3.86
C ALA A 159 11.28 7.15 4.73
N SER A 160 10.80 7.96 5.68
CA SER A 160 9.65 7.63 6.53
C SER A 160 8.59 8.73 6.51
N ALA A 161 7.33 8.36 6.81
CA ALA A 161 6.22 9.30 6.92
C ALA A 161 6.44 10.30 8.07
N PHE A 162 7.13 9.89 9.13
CA PHE A 162 7.45 10.77 10.25
C PHE A 162 8.43 11.88 9.87
N GLU A 163 9.45 11.57 9.07
CA GLU A 163 10.35 12.57 8.51
C GLU A 163 9.66 13.48 7.48
N GLY A 164 8.69 12.93 6.73
CA GLY A 164 7.93 13.67 5.72
C GLY A 164 6.68 14.38 6.24
N ARG A 165 6.46 14.43 7.57
CA ARG A 165 5.22 14.94 8.18
C ARG A 165 4.84 16.37 7.78
N ASP A 166 5.82 17.24 7.54
CA ASP A 166 5.56 18.62 7.09
C ASP A 166 4.94 18.64 5.68
N CYS A 167 5.47 17.83 4.77
CA CYS A 167 4.89 17.65 3.44
C CYS A 167 3.48 17.06 3.53
N ILE A 168 3.29 16.01 4.32
CA ILE A 168 2.00 15.35 4.54
C ILE A 168 0.97 16.36 5.08
N LYS A 169 1.32 17.14 6.10
CA LYS A 169 0.47 18.21 6.65
C LYS A 169 0.02 19.21 5.59
N ASN A 170 0.96 19.65 4.75
CA ASN A 170 0.66 20.59 3.67
C ASN A 170 -0.25 19.95 2.61
N LEU A 171 -0.03 18.68 2.26
CA LEU A 171 -0.91 17.94 1.33
C LEU A 171 -2.32 17.77 1.90
N VAL A 172 -2.47 17.45 3.18
CA VAL A 172 -3.78 17.39 3.87
C VAL A 172 -4.51 18.74 3.76
N LYS A 173 -3.81 19.83 4.08
CA LYS A 173 -4.39 21.19 3.99
C LYS A 173 -4.79 21.55 2.54
N TYR A 174 -3.96 21.20 1.57
CA TYR A 174 -4.19 21.53 0.15
C TYR A 174 -5.31 20.69 -0.46
N GLY A 175 -5.29 19.36 -0.24
CA GLY A 175 -6.30 18.43 -0.76
C GLY A 175 -7.68 18.62 -0.10
N GLY A 176 -7.71 19.03 1.15
CA GLY A 176 -8.95 19.23 1.91
C GLY A 176 -9.78 17.94 1.95
N ASN A 177 -11.08 18.04 1.64
CA ASN A 177 -11.99 16.90 1.61
C ASN A 177 -12.07 16.21 0.22
N LYS A 178 -11.24 16.62 -0.75
CA LYS A 178 -11.32 16.11 -2.13
C LYS A 178 -10.62 14.78 -2.31
N ILE A 179 -9.64 14.47 -1.46
CA ILE A 179 -8.82 13.26 -1.53
C ILE A 179 -8.28 12.92 -0.14
N GLU A 180 -8.19 11.63 0.21
CA GLU A 180 -7.56 11.18 1.45
C GLU A 180 -6.05 11.12 1.28
N ILE A 181 -5.30 11.72 2.20
CA ILE A 181 -3.85 11.56 2.30
C ILE A 181 -3.58 10.48 3.35
N LEU A 182 -3.01 9.37 2.92
CA LEU A 182 -2.70 8.21 3.73
C LEU A 182 -1.18 8.13 3.95
N PRO A 183 -0.67 8.51 5.11
CA PRO A 183 0.75 8.35 5.40
C PRO A 183 1.13 6.88 5.56
N GLY A 184 2.26 6.50 4.94
CA GLY A 184 2.86 5.18 5.04
C GLY A 184 4.38 5.22 4.94
N GLY A 185 5.02 4.22 5.54
CA GLY A 185 6.48 4.14 5.63
C GLY A 185 6.98 4.41 7.05
N GLY A 186 7.31 3.33 7.78
CA GLY A 186 7.88 3.39 9.13
C GLY A 186 6.90 3.74 10.26
N ILE A 187 5.60 3.69 10.03
CA ILE A 187 4.58 3.95 11.05
C ILE A 187 4.48 2.76 12.00
N ASN A 188 4.41 3.07 13.30
CA ASN A 188 4.29 2.11 14.39
C ASN A 188 3.67 2.79 15.63
N LYS A 189 3.44 2.02 16.71
CA LYS A 189 2.81 2.51 17.95
C LYS A 189 3.48 3.74 18.57
N ASN A 190 4.79 3.95 18.35
CA ASN A 190 5.55 5.01 19.00
C ASN A 190 5.45 6.35 18.26
N ASN A 191 5.05 6.35 16.99
CA ASN A 191 5.01 7.56 16.16
C ASN A 191 3.65 7.85 15.51
N ALA A 192 2.73 6.88 15.50
CA ALA A 192 1.45 7.02 14.80
C ALA A 192 0.62 8.18 15.38
N LYS A 193 0.44 8.24 16.71
CA LYS A 193 -0.35 9.28 17.37
C LYS A 193 0.19 10.68 17.12
N GLU A 194 1.50 10.89 17.31
CA GLU A 194 2.14 12.18 17.06
C GLU A 194 2.01 12.60 15.60
N LEU A 195 2.17 11.65 14.64
CA LEU A 195 2.02 11.93 13.22
C LEU A 195 0.58 12.38 12.90
N ILE A 196 -0.43 11.69 13.42
CA ILE A 196 -1.85 12.03 13.23
C ILE A 196 -2.17 13.42 13.79
N ASP A 197 -1.80 13.66 15.04
CA ASP A 197 -2.05 14.93 15.74
C ASP A 197 -1.37 16.11 15.02
N TYR A 198 -0.16 15.88 14.49
CA TYR A 198 0.59 16.90 13.76
C TYR A 198 0.05 17.20 12.35
N THR A 199 -0.34 16.16 11.63
CA THR A 199 -0.70 16.27 10.21
C THR A 199 -2.19 16.46 9.95
N GLY A 200 -3.04 15.98 10.88
CA GLY A 200 -4.49 16.01 10.75
C GLY A 200 -5.05 14.94 9.81
N VAL A 201 -4.29 13.87 9.50
CA VAL A 201 -4.78 12.75 8.68
C VAL A 201 -5.84 11.94 9.42
N ASN A 202 -6.72 11.27 8.65
CA ASN A 202 -7.80 10.44 9.20
C ASN A 202 -7.53 8.93 9.04
N ALA A 203 -6.36 8.57 8.52
CA ALA A 203 -5.95 7.18 8.36
C ALA A 203 -4.42 7.08 8.36
N VAL A 204 -3.90 5.91 8.71
CA VAL A 204 -2.46 5.57 8.65
C VAL A 204 -2.26 4.18 8.06
N HIS A 205 -1.11 3.97 7.40
CA HIS A 205 -0.74 2.71 6.76
C HIS A 205 0.56 2.16 7.33
N ALA A 206 0.55 0.88 7.75
CA ALA A 206 1.75 0.19 8.21
C ALA A 206 1.71 -1.31 7.92
N SER A 207 2.85 -2.00 8.03
CA SER A 207 2.94 -3.45 7.86
C SER A 207 2.86 -4.24 9.18
N ALA A 208 3.20 -3.63 10.32
CA ALA A 208 3.15 -4.22 11.67
C ALA A 208 3.70 -5.65 11.72
N ARG A 209 4.91 -5.88 11.17
CA ARG A 209 5.49 -7.22 10.93
C ARG A 209 6.52 -7.60 11.97
N SER A 210 6.58 -8.89 12.29
CA SER A 210 7.65 -9.52 13.07
C SER A 210 8.33 -10.64 12.28
N GLU A 211 9.53 -10.98 12.68
CA GLU A 211 10.28 -12.10 12.10
C GLU A 211 9.76 -13.44 12.62
N ARG A 212 9.78 -14.44 11.74
CA ARG A 212 9.45 -15.83 12.03
C ARG A 212 10.51 -16.74 11.44
N LEU A 213 10.86 -17.78 12.19
CA LEU A 213 11.81 -18.81 11.78
C LEU A 213 11.13 -19.84 10.88
N ASP A 214 11.74 -20.13 9.74
CA ASP A 214 11.48 -21.32 8.93
C ASP A 214 12.66 -22.28 9.07
N LYS A 215 12.42 -23.43 9.70
CA LYS A 215 13.47 -24.41 9.99
C LYS A 215 14.06 -25.04 8.73
N SER A 216 13.32 -25.08 7.62
CA SER A 216 13.80 -25.67 6.36
C SER A 216 14.99 -24.90 5.79
N GLY A 217 15.02 -23.56 5.94
CA GLY A 217 16.14 -22.73 5.52
C GLY A 217 17.43 -22.90 6.32
N LEU A 218 17.36 -23.58 7.48
CA LEU A 218 18.56 -23.89 8.28
C LEU A 218 19.35 -25.09 7.74
N LEU A 219 18.76 -25.93 6.89
CA LEU A 219 19.38 -27.19 6.43
C LEU A 219 20.54 -26.93 5.46
N ASN A 220 20.50 -25.82 4.73
CA ASN A 220 21.60 -25.39 3.86
C ASN A 220 21.72 -23.84 3.85
N PRO A 221 22.38 -23.27 4.88
CA PRO A 221 22.42 -21.82 5.08
C PRO A 221 23.28 -21.05 4.07
N GLU A 222 23.98 -21.76 3.17
CA GLU A 222 24.77 -21.13 2.11
C GLU A 222 23.97 -20.86 0.83
N ILE A 223 22.73 -21.36 0.74
CA ILE A 223 21.85 -21.14 -0.42
C ILE A 223 20.93 -19.95 -0.14
N PHE A 224 20.88 -19.04 -1.10
CA PHE A 224 20.05 -17.83 -1.06
C PHE A 224 19.25 -17.72 -2.36
N PHE A 225 17.91 -17.63 -2.26
CA PHE A 225 17.02 -17.41 -3.40
C PHE A 225 16.65 -15.93 -3.56
N GLY A 226 16.69 -15.16 -2.47
CA GLY A 226 16.41 -13.73 -2.45
C GLY A 226 17.62 -12.86 -2.77
N GLY A 227 17.38 -11.57 -2.98
CA GLY A 227 18.44 -10.58 -3.15
C GLY A 227 19.12 -10.19 -1.84
N LYS A 228 20.12 -9.31 -1.96
CA LYS A 228 20.76 -8.70 -0.80
C LYS A 228 19.93 -7.53 -0.26
N ILE A 229 19.82 -7.45 1.06
CA ILE A 229 19.27 -6.29 1.78
C ILE A 229 20.44 -5.66 2.54
N ASP A 230 20.71 -4.37 2.32
CA ASP A 230 21.85 -3.64 2.91
C ASP A 230 23.20 -4.35 2.71
N GLY A 231 23.40 -4.92 1.50
CA GLY A 231 24.61 -5.63 1.12
C GLY A 231 24.77 -7.04 1.71
N LYS A 232 23.85 -7.50 2.53
CA LYS A 232 23.82 -8.84 3.11
C LYS A 232 22.77 -9.71 2.44
N TRP A 233 23.04 -10.98 2.25
CA TRP A 233 22.05 -11.93 1.77
C TRP A 233 20.91 -12.05 2.78
N ASN A 234 19.67 -12.04 2.29
CA ASN A 234 18.50 -12.30 3.12
C ASN A 234 18.49 -13.81 3.44
N PRO A 235 18.57 -14.19 4.72
CA PRO A 235 18.63 -15.62 5.09
C PRO A 235 17.28 -16.30 4.83
N GLU A 236 17.31 -17.47 4.19
CA GLU A 236 16.10 -18.23 3.84
C GLU A 236 15.35 -18.82 5.06
N HIS A 237 15.98 -18.81 6.23
CA HIS A 237 15.36 -19.31 7.46
C HIS A 237 14.59 -18.25 8.26
N ILE A 238 14.53 -17.00 7.76
CA ILE A 238 13.76 -15.91 8.40
C ILE A 238 12.84 -15.28 7.37
N TYR A 239 11.57 -15.16 7.71
CA TYR A 239 10.61 -14.40 6.95
C TYR A 239 9.78 -13.49 7.86
N LYS A 240 9.16 -12.47 7.28
CA LYS A 240 8.35 -11.51 8.03
C LYS A 240 6.87 -11.77 7.80
N VAL A 241 6.09 -11.75 8.88
CA VAL A 241 4.63 -11.89 8.88
C VAL A 241 4.00 -10.80 9.73
N THR A 242 2.83 -10.32 9.36
CA THR A 242 2.03 -9.38 10.16
C THR A 242 1.74 -10.00 11.53
N ASN A 243 1.99 -9.23 12.59
CA ASN A 243 1.81 -9.66 13.96
C ASN A 243 0.57 -8.99 14.56
N GLU A 244 -0.39 -9.82 15.00
CA GLU A 244 -1.67 -9.36 15.58
C GLU A 244 -1.46 -8.37 16.74
N ASN A 245 -0.49 -8.64 17.63
CA ASN A 245 -0.23 -7.76 18.77
C ASN A 245 0.32 -6.40 18.33
N LEU A 246 1.24 -6.38 17.35
CA LEU A 246 1.77 -5.11 16.81
C LEU A 246 0.67 -4.30 16.10
N VAL A 247 -0.26 -4.94 15.42
CA VAL A 247 -1.45 -4.28 14.85
C VAL A 247 -2.29 -3.67 15.97
N SER A 248 -2.63 -4.46 17.01
CA SER A 248 -3.42 -4.02 18.15
C SER A 248 -2.75 -2.87 18.93
N GLU A 249 -1.42 -2.88 19.04
CA GLU A 249 -0.66 -1.80 19.66
C GLU A 249 -0.77 -0.48 18.89
N VAL A 250 -0.77 -0.53 17.55
CA VAL A 250 -0.98 0.67 16.73
C VAL A 250 -2.42 1.16 16.87
N VAL A 251 -3.42 0.26 16.80
CA VAL A 251 -4.84 0.62 16.97
C VAL A 251 -5.04 1.35 18.29
N LYS A 252 -4.54 0.80 19.42
CA LYS A 252 -4.64 1.44 20.73
C LYS A 252 -3.92 2.78 20.83
N ALA A 253 -2.84 2.96 20.07
CA ALA A 253 -2.07 4.21 20.09
C ALA A 253 -2.78 5.34 19.33
N ILE A 254 -3.68 5.02 18.39
CA ILE A 254 -4.38 6.01 17.57
C ILE A 254 -5.83 6.27 18.01
N GLU A 255 -6.35 5.48 18.94
CA GLU A 255 -7.60 5.75 19.69
C GLU A 255 -7.41 6.87 20.70
#